data_90ca2231d0702a25515ed6762385f949
#
_entry.id   90ca2231d0702a25515ed6762385f949
#
_cell.length_a   1.000
_cell.length_b   1.000
_cell.length_c   1.000
_cell.angle_alpha   90.00
_cell.angle_beta   90.00
_cell.angle_gamma   90.00
#
_symmetry.space_group_name_H-M   'P 1'
#
loop_
_entity.id
_entity.type
_entity.pdbx_description
1 polymer ?
#
loop_
_entity_poly.entity_id
_entity_poly.type
_entity_poly.pdbx_seq_one_letter_code
_entity_poly.pdbx_strand_id
1 'polypeptide(L)'
;MFVDASAIIAVMTDEPGAENFATLLDAARAKRPVTSVLAAWEATVGLYRKKRIPMAEAEARVQEFIETAGIQMLSTAPRELPVALQAFERFGRHRYPDHERNSALNLADCFHYATAKSCRTSILTKDAGFALTDVAAVGVSSSDPTAL
;
A
#
# COMPACT_ATOMS: atom_id res chain seq x y z
N MET A 1 0.19 2.05 -11.37
CA MET A 1 0.69 1.47 -10.10
C MET A 1 -0.13 2.06 -8.95
N PHE A 2 -0.73 1.23 -8.11
CA PHE A 2 -1.35 1.65 -6.86
C PHE A 2 -0.25 1.80 -5.80
N VAL A 3 -0.27 2.89 -5.05
CA VAL A 3 0.72 3.20 -4.00
C VAL A 3 0.07 2.96 -2.65
N ASP A 4 0.54 1.96 -1.94
CA ASP A 4 0.08 1.59 -0.62
C ASP A 4 0.64 2.52 0.46
N ALA A 5 -0.07 2.66 1.57
CA ALA A 5 0.34 3.46 2.72
C ALA A 5 1.72 3.09 3.25
N SER A 6 2.06 1.80 3.25
CA SER A 6 3.38 1.34 3.72
C SER A 6 4.54 1.89 2.89
N ALA A 7 4.35 2.02 1.56
CA ALA A 7 5.34 2.63 0.68
C ALA A 7 5.44 4.16 0.91
N ILE A 8 4.31 4.84 1.07
CA ILE A 8 4.28 6.28 1.39
C ILE A 8 5.03 6.55 2.70
N ILE A 9 4.69 5.81 3.76
CA ILE A 9 5.34 5.96 5.09
C ILE A 9 6.83 5.69 4.98
N ALA A 10 7.24 4.63 4.28
CA ALA A 10 8.65 4.28 4.14
C ALA A 10 9.47 5.42 3.54
N VAL A 11 8.98 6.04 2.46
CA VAL A 11 9.66 7.19 1.83
C VAL A 11 9.66 8.41 2.75
N MET A 12 8.51 8.74 3.35
CA MET A 12 8.38 9.95 4.20
C MET A 12 9.14 9.86 5.52
N THR A 13 9.48 8.67 5.99
CA THR A 13 10.19 8.45 7.25
C THR A 13 11.58 7.86 7.09
N ASP A 14 12.08 7.80 5.86
CA ASP A 14 13.41 7.31 5.51
C ASP A 14 13.70 5.91 6.08
N GLU A 15 12.72 5.00 5.89
CA GLU A 15 12.89 3.61 6.31
C GLU A 15 13.88 2.86 5.40
N PRO A 16 14.45 1.73 5.87
CA PRO A 16 15.25 0.86 5.01
C PRO A 16 14.49 0.50 3.73
N GLY A 17 15.09 0.77 2.58
CA GLY A 17 14.46 0.59 1.26
C GLY A 17 13.71 1.81 0.72
N ALA A 18 13.63 2.93 1.44
CA ALA A 18 12.96 4.16 1.01
C ALA A 18 13.42 4.64 -0.37
N GLU A 19 14.73 4.59 -0.65
CA GLU A 19 15.30 4.99 -1.95
C GLU A 19 14.76 4.13 -3.10
N ASN A 20 14.60 2.82 -2.87
CA ASN A 20 14.02 1.94 -3.88
C ASN A 20 12.56 2.28 -4.17
N PHE A 21 11.76 2.54 -3.12
CA PHE A 21 10.37 2.99 -3.29
C PHE A 21 10.29 4.33 -4.02
N ALA A 22 11.14 5.29 -3.66
CA ALA A 22 11.20 6.60 -4.33
C ALA A 22 11.56 6.44 -5.82
N THR A 23 12.54 5.60 -6.14
CA THR A 23 12.96 5.32 -7.52
C THR A 23 11.84 4.68 -8.33
N LEU A 24 11.14 3.68 -7.77
CA LEU A 24 10.02 3.00 -8.42
C LEU A 24 8.86 3.96 -8.66
N LEU A 25 8.58 4.85 -7.70
CA LEU A 25 7.53 5.84 -7.80
C LEU A 25 7.84 6.90 -8.87
N ASP A 26 9.08 7.39 -8.90
CA ASP A 26 9.52 8.33 -9.92
C ASP A 26 9.45 7.73 -11.34
N ALA A 27 9.90 6.49 -11.50
CA ALA A 27 9.78 5.76 -12.77
C ALA A 27 8.31 5.55 -13.22
N ALA A 28 7.38 5.47 -12.27
CA ALA A 28 5.95 5.32 -12.55
C ALA A 28 5.24 6.65 -12.82
N ARG A 29 5.87 7.80 -12.58
CA ARG A 29 5.25 9.14 -12.62
C ARG A 29 4.53 9.43 -13.93
N ALA A 30 5.14 9.08 -15.08
CA ALA A 30 4.54 9.30 -16.39
C ALA A 30 3.24 8.48 -16.62
N LYS A 31 3.06 7.39 -15.88
CA LYS A 31 1.88 6.51 -15.94
C LYS A 31 0.82 6.88 -14.90
N ARG A 32 0.98 8.01 -14.21
CA ARG A 32 0.08 8.53 -13.19
C ARG A 32 -0.25 7.47 -12.13
N PRO A 33 0.65 7.22 -11.18
CA PRO A 33 0.38 6.31 -10.07
C PRO A 33 -0.86 6.78 -9.30
N VAL A 34 -1.55 5.84 -8.68
CA VAL A 34 -2.80 6.11 -7.95
C VAL A 34 -2.67 5.67 -6.50
N THR A 35 -3.41 6.28 -5.61
CA THR A 35 -3.65 5.82 -4.25
C THR A 35 -5.13 5.97 -3.91
N SER A 36 -5.54 5.58 -2.73
CA SER A 36 -6.93 5.74 -2.27
C SER A 36 -7.00 6.65 -1.05
N VAL A 37 -8.21 7.19 -0.78
CA VAL A 37 -8.48 7.93 0.46
C VAL A 37 -8.15 7.07 1.68
N LEU A 38 -8.43 5.76 1.62
CA LEU A 38 -8.13 4.83 2.71
C LEU A 38 -6.62 4.66 2.92
N ALA A 39 -5.83 4.50 1.86
CA ALA A 39 -4.37 4.45 1.95
C ALA A 39 -3.77 5.78 2.45
N ALA A 40 -4.31 6.91 2.01
CA ALA A 40 -3.91 8.22 2.51
C ALA A 40 -4.21 8.39 4.01
N TRP A 41 -5.36 7.89 4.48
CA TRP A 41 -5.70 7.86 5.90
C TRP A 41 -4.70 7.01 6.69
N GLU A 42 -4.39 5.81 6.23
CA GLU A 42 -3.41 4.93 6.88
C GLU A 42 -2.01 5.56 6.92
N ALA A 43 -1.58 6.17 5.81
CA ALA A 43 -0.30 6.87 5.74
C ALA A 43 -0.24 8.05 6.73
N THR A 44 -1.33 8.82 6.84
CA THR A 44 -1.44 9.94 7.77
C THR A 44 -1.35 9.46 9.22
N VAL A 45 -2.12 8.44 9.59
CA VAL A 45 -2.09 7.85 10.94
C VAL A 45 -0.71 7.24 11.25
N GLY A 46 -0.11 6.58 10.28
CA GLY A 46 1.25 6.04 10.40
C GLY A 46 2.29 7.13 10.66
N LEU A 47 2.25 8.22 9.89
CA LEU A 47 3.15 9.36 10.05
C LEU A 47 2.95 10.06 11.40
N TYR A 48 1.69 10.31 11.79
CA TYR A 48 1.33 10.86 13.09
C TYR A 48 1.96 10.06 14.24
N ARG A 49 1.82 8.74 14.21
CA ARG A 49 2.37 7.85 15.26
C ARG A 49 3.89 7.83 15.26
N LYS A 50 4.52 7.72 14.09
CA LYS A 50 5.99 7.62 13.97
C LYS A 50 6.70 8.91 14.32
N LYS A 51 6.21 10.04 13.83
CA LYS A 51 6.86 11.34 14.01
C LYS A 51 6.37 12.08 15.26
N ARG A 52 5.28 11.61 15.91
CA ARG A 52 4.67 12.26 17.07
C ARG A 52 4.34 13.74 16.83
N ILE A 53 3.86 14.04 15.63
CA ILE A 53 3.44 15.38 15.20
C ILE A 53 1.90 15.51 15.28
N PRO A 54 1.34 16.71 15.33
CA PRO A 54 -0.11 16.91 15.29
C PRO A 54 -0.76 16.25 14.07
N MET A 55 -1.99 15.76 14.21
CA MET A 55 -2.69 15.07 13.12
C MET A 55 -2.84 15.96 11.87
N ALA A 56 -3.19 17.24 12.06
CA ALA A 56 -3.31 18.19 10.96
C ALA A 56 -1.98 18.41 10.20
N GLU A 57 -0.86 18.36 10.91
CA GLU A 57 0.47 18.43 10.29
C GLU A 57 0.80 17.14 9.51
N ALA A 58 0.47 15.98 10.08
CA ALA A 58 0.65 14.69 9.40
C ALA A 58 -0.17 14.62 8.12
N GLU A 59 -1.43 15.07 8.16
CA GLU A 59 -2.31 15.15 7.00
C GLU A 59 -1.74 16.08 5.91
N ALA A 60 -1.35 17.30 6.28
CA ALA A 60 -0.77 18.25 5.33
C ALA A 60 0.48 17.71 4.65
N ARG A 61 1.38 17.06 5.39
CA ARG A 61 2.61 16.46 4.84
C ARG A 61 2.32 15.28 3.89
N VAL A 62 1.37 14.42 4.23
CA VAL A 62 0.98 13.29 3.36
C VAL A 62 0.32 13.82 2.08
N GLN A 63 -0.55 14.83 2.19
CA GLN A 63 -1.16 15.46 1.03
C GLN A 63 -0.11 16.09 0.10
N GLU A 64 0.82 16.86 0.65
CA GLU A 64 1.94 17.45 -0.10
C GLU A 64 2.79 16.37 -0.80
N PHE A 65 3.07 15.25 -0.11
CA PHE A 65 3.80 14.14 -0.70
C PHE A 65 3.05 13.54 -1.90
N ILE A 66 1.75 13.27 -1.76
CA ILE A 66 0.90 12.70 -2.81
C ILE A 66 0.89 13.63 -4.04
N GLU A 67 0.73 14.93 -3.83
CA GLU A 67 0.72 15.94 -4.89
C GLU A 67 2.09 16.05 -5.58
N THR A 68 3.16 16.16 -4.81
CA THR A 68 4.53 16.31 -5.32
C THR A 68 4.99 15.07 -6.09
N ALA A 69 4.62 13.87 -5.62
CA ALA A 69 4.91 12.61 -6.31
C ALA A 69 4.03 12.38 -7.55
N GLY A 70 3.03 13.23 -7.80
CA GLY A 70 2.11 13.10 -8.93
C GLY A 70 1.17 11.90 -8.80
N ILE A 71 0.85 11.50 -7.58
CA ILE A 71 -0.07 10.40 -7.29
C ILE A 71 -1.51 10.92 -7.34
N GLN A 72 -2.37 10.26 -8.09
CA GLN A 72 -3.79 10.58 -8.12
C GLN A 72 -4.51 9.86 -6.97
N MET A 73 -5.22 10.61 -6.13
CA MET A 73 -6.06 10.04 -5.09
C MET A 73 -7.42 9.64 -5.66
N LEU A 74 -7.80 8.38 -5.45
CA LEU A 74 -9.08 7.81 -5.91
C LEU A 74 -10.04 7.61 -4.74
N SER A 75 -11.32 7.83 -5.00
CA SER A 75 -12.41 7.44 -4.09
C SER A 75 -12.69 5.95 -4.23
N THR A 76 -13.00 5.29 -3.12
CA THR A 76 -13.50 3.91 -3.13
C THR A 76 -14.89 3.88 -3.79
N ALA A 77 -15.05 3.04 -4.78
CA ALA A 77 -16.30 2.91 -5.53
C ALA A 77 -17.11 1.69 -5.06
N PRO A 78 -18.47 1.73 -5.11
CA PRO A 78 -19.30 0.58 -4.72
C PRO A 78 -18.97 -0.72 -5.46
N ARG A 79 -18.48 -0.65 -6.70
CA ARG A 79 -18.03 -1.82 -7.48
C ARG A 79 -16.81 -2.54 -6.91
N GLU A 80 -16.07 -1.90 -6.02
CA GLU A 80 -14.90 -2.50 -5.37
C GLU A 80 -15.29 -3.41 -4.19
N LEU A 81 -16.47 -3.23 -3.61
CA LEU A 81 -16.92 -4.03 -2.47
C LEU A 81 -16.92 -5.54 -2.75
N PRO A 82 -17.52 -6.07 -3.83
CA PRO A 82 -17.48 -7.50 -4.08
C PRO A 82 -16.06 -8.03 -4.31
N VAL A 83 -15.17 -7.24 -4.89
CA VAL A 83 -13.78 -7.63 -5.11
C VAL A 83 -13.00 -7.65 -3.79
N ALA A 84 -13.23 -6.67 -2.90
CA ALA A 84 -12.64 -6.64 -1.56
C ALA A 84 -13.13 -7.82 -0.69
N LEU A 85 -14.41 -8.20 -0.80
CA LEU A 85 -14.95 -9.37 -0.10
C LEU A 85 -14.33 -10.68 -0.61
N GLN A 86 -14.14 -10.83 -1.92
CA GLN A 86 -13.40 -11.97 -2.49
C GLN A 86 -11.94 -12.00 -2.03
N ALA A 87 -11.29 -10.83 -1.94
CA ALA A 87 -9.94 -10.74 -1.40
C ALA A 87 -9.89 -11.23 0.05
N PHE A 88 -10.84 -10.80 0.90
CA PHE A 88 -10.94 -11.29 2.27
C PHE A 88 -11.16 -12.81 2.32
N GLU A 89 -12.08 -13.34 1.52
CA GLU A 89 -12.35 -14.78 1.46
C GLU A 89 -11.11 -15.59 1.07
N ARG A 90 -10.30 -15.10 0.12
CA ARG A 90 -9.11 -15.80 -0.40
C ARG A 90 -7.86 -15.58 0.42
N PHE A 91 -7.65 -14.39 0.97
CA PHE A 91 -6.38 -13.92 1.54
C PHE A 91 -6.52 -13.35 2.97
N GLY A 92 -7.71 -13.44 3.59
CA GLY A 92 -7.95 -12.95 4.94
C GLY A 92 -7.38 -13.87 6.02
N ARG A 93 -7.35 -13.38 7.25
CA ARG A 93 -6.71 -14.05 8.42
C ARG A 93 -7.20 -15.48 8.67
N HIS A 94 -8.45 -15.77 8.37
CA HIS A 94 -9.04 -17.12 8.54
C HIS A 94 -8.39 -18.17 7.62
N ARG A 95 -7.64 -17.76 6.61
CA ARG A 95 -6.93 -18.64 5.66
C ARG A 95 -5.54 -19.05 6.14
N TYR A 96 -5.05 -18.45 7.23
CA TYR A 96 -3.69 -18.64 7.72
C TYR A 96 -3.69 -19.17 9.15
N PRO A 97 -2.77 -20.08 9.50
CA PRO A 97 -2.51 -20.45 10.88
C PRO A 97 -2.02 -19.22 11.67
N ASP A 98 -2.14 -19.24 13.00
CA ASP A 98 -1.88 -18.09 13.87
C ASP A 98 -0.51 -17.45 13.66
N HIS A 99 0.52 -18.28 13.41
CA HIS A 99 1.90 -17.81 13.21
C HIS A 99 2.15 -17.17 11.84
N GLU A 100 1.25 -17.33 10.87
CA GLU A 100 1.35 -16.75 9.52
C GLU A 100 0.35 -15.61 9.27
N ARG A 101 -0.48 -15.26 10.26
CA ARG A 101 -1.54 -14.25 10.11
C ARG A 101 -1.06 -12.83 9.77
N ASN A 102 0.22 -12.55 9.97
CA ASN A 102 0.82 -11.28 9.54
C ASN A 102 0.90 -11.15 8.01
N SER A 103 0.81 -12.27 7.28
CA SER A 103 0.75 -12.28 5.82
C SER A 103 -0.67 -12.17 5.26
N ALA A 104 -1.69 -12.13 6.14
CA ALA A 104 -3.08 -12.00 5.72
C ALA A 104 -3.43 -10.56 5.39
N LEU A 105 -4.27 -10.37 4.36
CA LEU A 105 -4.82 -9.06 4.07
C LEU A 105 -5.81 -8.64 5.16
N ASN A 106 -5.64 -7.43 5.68
CA ASN A 106 -6.60 -6.77 6.57
C ASN A 106 -7.72 -6.10 5.75
N LEU A 107 -8.64 -5.39 6.41
CA LEU A 107 -9.74 -4.68 5.75
C LEU A 107 -9.25 -3.68 4.70
N ALA A 108 -8.29 -2.85 5.06
CA ALA A 108 -7.77 -1.82 4.16
C ALA A 108 -7.05 -2.46 2.96
N ASP A 109 -6.24 -3.49 3.20
CA ASP A 109 -5.53 -4.25 2.16
C ASP A 109 -6.49 -4.86 1.15
N CYS A 110 -7.65 -5.38 1.60
CA CYS A 110 -8.67 -5.92 0.70
C CYS A 110 -9.22 -4.84 -0.25
N PHE A 111 -9.40 -3.61 0.23
CA PHE A 111 -9.80 -2.49 -0.63
C PHE A 111 -8.67 -1.98 -1.51
N HIS A 112 -7.42 -1.95 -1.02
CA HIS A 112 -6.26 -1.64 -1.85
C HIS A 112 -6.10 -2.64 -3.01
N TYR A 113 -6.26 -3.93 -2.71
CA TYR A 113 -6.31 -4.99 -3.72
C TYR A 113 -7.44 -4.73 -4.74
N ALA A 114 -8.65 -4.41 -4.28
CA ALA A 114 -9.79 -4.15 -5.15
C ALA A 114 -9.56 -2.94 -6.06
N THR A 115 -8.99 -1.86 -5.54
CA THR A 115 -8.64 -0.67 -6.32
C THR A 115 -7.56 -1.00 -7.37
N ALA A 116 -6.51 -1.72 -7.00
CA ALA A 116 -5.48 -2.15 -7.93
C ALA A 116 -6.02 -3.03 -9.07
N LYS A 117 -6.93 -3.95 -8.74
CA LYS A 117 -7.64 -4.80 -9.73
C LYS A 117 -8.50 -3.95 -10.66
N SER A 118 -9.27 -3.00 -10.13
CA SER A 118 -10.10 -2.09 -10.90
C SER A 118 -9.29 -1.23 -11.87
N CYS A 119 -8.10 -0.79 -11.44
CA CYS A 119 -7.15 -0.02 -12.23
C CYS A 119 -6.26 -0.89 -13.13
N ARG A 120 -6.35 -2.23 -13.03
CA ARG A 120 -5.48 -3.18 -13.74
C ARG A 120 -4.00 -2.87 -13.58
N THR A 121 -3.57 -2.65 -12.34
CA THR A 121 -2.22 -2.19 -12.03
C THR A 121 -1.58 -2.99 -10.91
N SER A 122 -0.25 -2.89 -10.77
CA SER A 122 0.50 -3.43 -9.64
C SER A 122 0.31 -2.61 -8.37
N ILE A 123 0.71 -3.17 -7.22
CA ILE A 123 0.74 -2.47 -5.92
C ILE A 123 2.19 -2.23 -5.51
N LEU A 124 2.55 -0.99 -5.23
CA LEU A 124 3.80 -0.62 -4.58
C LEU A 124 3.60 -0.68 -3.07
N THR A 125 4.26 -1.62 -2.40
CA THR A 125 4.02 -1.93 -0.99
C THR A 125 5.24 -2.55 -0.31
N LYS A 126 5.30 -2.45 1.01
CA LYS A 126 6.21 -3.25 1.86
C LYS A 126 5.58 -4.54 2.35
N ASP A 127 4.26 -4.66 2.24
CA ASP A 127 3.52 -5.78 2.80
C ASP A 127 3.70 -7.04 1.93
N ALA A 128 4.33 -8.06 2.50
CA ALA A 128 4.54 -9.35 1.85
C ALA A 128 3.21 -10.09 1.56
N GLY A 129 2.13 -9.76 2.25
CA GLY A 129 0.82 -10.36 2.03
C GLY A 129 0.29 -10.15 0.61
N PHE A 130 0.60 -9.01 0.00
CA PHE A 130 0.21 -8.76 -1.39
C PHE A 130 0.96 -9.66 -2.39
N ALA A 131 2.16 -10.11 -2.08
CA ALA A 131 2.90 -11.06 -2.94
C ALA A 131 2.23 -12.44 -3.02
N LEU A 132 1.33 -12.76 -2.08
CA LEU A 132 0.55 -14.01 -2.07
C LEU A 132 -0.76 -13.90 -2.87
N THR A 133 -1.04 -12.72 -3.44
CA THR A 133 -2.24 -12.47 -4.26
C THR A 133 -1.92 -12.60 -5.74
N ASP A 134 -2.95 -12.47 -6.57
CA ASP A 134 -2.82 -12.42 -8.04
C ASP A 134 -2.61 -10.99 -8.58
N VAL A 135 -2.39 -10.00 -7.70
CA VAL A 135 -1.93 -8.66 -8.06
C VAL A 135 -0.43 -8.59 -7.90
N ALA A 136 0.28 -8.11 -8.90
CA ALA A 136 1.73 -7.96 -8.83
C ALA A 136 2.11 -6.97 -7.71
N ALA A 137 2.86 -7.44 -6.71
CA ALA A 137 3.43 -6.62 -5.67
C ALA A 137 4.83 -6.16 -6.08
N VAL A 138 5.11 -4.86 -5.92
CA VAL A 138 6.38 -4.22 -6.26
C VAL A 138 6.96 -3.61 -4.99
N GLY A 139 8.28 -3.70 -4.82
CA GLY A 139 8.97 -3.18 -3.64
C GLY A 139 9.05 -4.16 -2.47
N VAL A 140 8.35 -5.29 -2.52
CA VAL A 140 8.50 -6.36 -1.55
C VAL A 140 9.87 -7.02 -1.78
N SER A 141 10.70 -7.06 -0.73
CA SER A 141 11.95 -7.83 -0.78
C SER A 141 11.57 -9.29 -0.95
N SER A 142 11.98 -9.93 -2.05
CA SER A 142 11.96 -11.37 -2.14
C SER A 142 12.86 -11.89 -1.02
N SER A 143 12.29 -12.46 0.02
CA SER A 143 13.03 -13.32 0.91
C SER A 143 13.49 -14.49 0.05
N ASP A 144 14.76 -14.44 -0.37
CA ASP A 144 15.41 -15.52 -1.11
C ASP A 144 15.44 -16.74 -0.19
N PRO A 145 14.73 -17.86 -0.50
CA PRO A 145 14.76 -19.04 0.36
C PRO A 145 16.05 -19.85 0.22
N THR A 146 17.07 -19.30 -0.46
CA THR A 146 18.34 -19.98 -0.76
C THR A 146 19.55 -19.45 0.01
N ALA A 147 19.37 -18.67 1.07
CA ALA A 147 20.46 -18.32 1.99
C ALA A 147 20.53 -19.33 3.15
N LEU A 148 20.97 -20.55 2.89
CA LEU A 148 21.55 -21.48 3.86
C LEU A 148 23.01 -21.69 3.51
#